data_bee2594b83772031af4e310045240740
#
_entry.id   bee2594b83772031af4e310045240740
#
_cell.length_a   1.000
_cell.length_b   1.000
_cell.length_c   1.000
_cell.angle_alpha   90.00
_cell.angle_beta   90.00
_cell.angle_gamma   90.00
#
_symmetry.space_group_name_H-M   'P 1'
#
loop_
_entity.id
_entity.type
_entity.pdbx_description
1 polymer ?
#
loop_
_entity_poly.entity_id
_entity_poly.type
_entity_poly.pdbx_seq_one_letter_code
_entity_poly.pdbx_strand_id
1 'polypeptide(L)'
;MPARRKRVSPSLAWKAAELAVAVPQVVAHRVTRMALAGPKLSPRDRKEFERMVAEKNAAFAASWTAMAWQAALAQQTLAASMMASFLAAGRGRRPSPAASAIQWQRAAAGVLGKGLAPVHRKAVANARRLAKTKLR
;
A
#
# COMPACT_ATOMS: atom_id res chain seq x y z
N MET A 1 24.03 -12.86 22.63
CA MET A 1 22.72 -12.32 22.21
C MET A 1 22.69 -12.28 20.69
N PRO A 2 21.76 -12.97 19.99
CA PRO A 2 21.72 -12.96 18.54
C PRO A 2 21.24 -11.58 18.06
N ALA A 3 22.02 -10.96 17.17
CA ALA A 3 21.71 -9.68 16.57
C ALA A 3 20.38 -9.77 15.79
N ARG A 4 19.38 -9.01 16.22
CA ARG A 4 18.06 -8.88 15.58
C ARG A 4 18.28 -8.28 14.18
N ARG A 5 18.28 -9.11 13.13
CA ARG A 5 18.33 -8.67 11.74
C ARG A 5 17.21 -7.65 11.52
N LYS A 6 17.57 -6.38 11.28
CA LYS A 6 16.63 -5.35 10.82
C LYS A 6 16.00 -5.85 9.53
N ARG A 7 14.70 -6.18 9.57
CA ARG A 7 13.93 -6.46 8.35
C ARG A 7 13.84 -5.15 7.58
N VAL A 8 14.59 -5.07 6.50
CA VAL A 8 14.47 -3.96 5.54
C VAL A 8 13.04 -3.99 5.00
N SER A 9 12.30 -2.91 5.18
CA SER A 9 10.95 -2.80 4.60
C SER A 9 11.07 -2.82 3.08
N PRO A 10 10.26 -3.65 2.36
CA PRO A 10 10.34 -3.72 0.91
C PRO A 10 10.09 -2.33 0.29
N SER A 11 10.87 -1.99 -0.73
CA SER A 11 10.72 -0.73 -1.45
C SER A 11 9.34 -0.62 -2.09
N LEU A 12 8.91 0.60 -2.41
CA LEU A 12 7.65 0.85 -3.12
C LEU A 12 7.61 0.09 -4.46
N ALA A 13 8.73 0.07 -5.19
CA ALA A 13 8.85 -0.66 -6.45
C ALA A 13 8.66 -2.17 -6.27
N TRP A 14 9.24 -2.76 -5.23
CA TRP A 14 9.05 -4.17 -4.92
C TRP A 14 7.59 -4.51 -4.59
N LYS A 15 6.94 -3.68 -3.77
CA LYS A 15 5.50 -3.86 -3.45
C LYS A 15 4.63 -3.75 -4.70
N ALA A 16 4.92 -2.83 -5.61
CA ALA A 16 4.22 -2.68 -6.87
C ALA A 16 4.44 -3.90 -7.77
N ALA A 17 5.65 -4.44 -7.87
CA ALA A 17 5.96 -5.64 -8.64
C ALA A 17 5.25 -6.88 -8.09
N GLU A 18 5.26 -7.09 -6.77
CA GLU A 18 4.49 -8.20 -6.17
C GLU A 18 2.98 -8.08 -6.42
N LEU A 19 2.42 -6.87 -6.39
CA LEU A 19 1.01 -6.64 -6.73
C LEU A 19 0.72 -6.94 -8.19
N ALA A 20 1.60 -6.56 -9.11
CA ALA A 20 1.44 -6.81 -10.53
C ALA A 20 1.35 -8.31 -10.86
N VAL A 21 1.96 -9.17 -10.05
CA VAL A 21 1.86 -10.63 -10.18
C VAL A 21 0.68 -11.17 -9.39
N ALA A 22 0.49 -10.75 -8.15
CA ALA A 22 -0.53 -11.30 -7.26
C ALA A 22 -1.96 -10.96 -7.69
N VAL A 23 -2.22 -9.76 -8.19
CA VAL A 23 -3.56 -9.32 -8.60
C VAL A 23 -4.12 -10.14 -9.76
N PRO A 24 -3.41 -10.33 -10.88
CA PRO A 24 -3.91 -11.18 -11.97
C PRO A 24 -4.20 -12.61 -11.54
N GLN A 25 -3.37 -13.22 -10.68
CA GLN A 25 -3.59 -14.57 -10.17
C GLN A 25 -4.89 -14.68 -9.37
N VAL A 26 -5.16 -13.71 -8.49
CA VAL A 26 -6.39 -13.66 -7.70
C VAL A 26 -7.61 -13.48 -8.61
N VAL A 27 -7.53 -12.59 -9.58
CA VAL A 27 -8.62 -12.32 -10.54
C VAL A 27 -8.89 -13.55 -11.38
N ALA A 28 -7.86 -14.13 -11.99
CA ALA A 28 -8.01 -15.34 -12.83
C ALA A 28 -8.65 -16.49 -12.06
N HIS A 29 -8.16 -16.81 -10.86
CA HIS A 29 -8.72 -17.86 -10.00
C HIS A 29 -10.22 -17.62 -9.70
N ARG A 30 -10.59 -16.39 -9.37
CA ARG A 30 -11.98 -16.03 -9.04
C ARG A 30 -12.90 -16.07 -10.25
N VAL A 31 -12.46 -15.53 -11.40
CA VAL A 31 -13.22 -15.57 -12.65
C VAL A 31 -13.47 -17.01 -13.09
N THR A 32 -12.43 -17.84 -13.08
CA THR A 32 -12.55 -19.28 -13.41
C THR A 32 -13.56 -19.96 -12.50
N ARG A 33 -13.48 -19.70 -11.19
CA ARG A 33 -14.41 -20.31 -10.24
C ARG A 33 -15.85 -19.84 -10.45
N MET A 34 -16.08 -18.56 -10.74
CA MET A 34 -17.40 -18.02 -11.05
C MET A 34 -17.96 -18.66 -12.35
N ALA A 35 -17.12 -18.81 -13.37
CA ALA A 35 -17.51 -19.46 -14.62
C ALA A 35 -17.92 -20.93 -14.40
N LEU A 36 -17.22 -21.64 -13.52
CA LEU A 36 -17.53 -23.04 -13.18
C LEU A 36 -18.75 -23.19 -12.25
N ALA A 37 -19.09 -22.16 -11.46
CA ALA A 37 -20.22 -22.20 -10.52
C ALA A 37 -21.59 -22.07 -11.21
N GLY A 38 -21.64 -21.59 -12.46
CA GLY A 38 -22.89 -21.41 -13.20
C GLY A 38 -23.72 -20.22 -12.71
N PRO A 39 -24.99 -20.08 -13.19
CA PRO A 39 -25.81 -18.88 -12.93
C PRO A 39 -26.32 -18.76 -11.49
N LYS A 40 -26.27 -19.83 -10.70
CA LYS A 40 -26.67 -19.81 -9.27
C LYS A 40 -25.44 -19.98 -8.39
N LEU A 41 -25.08 -18.90 -7.69
CA LEU A 41 -24.00 -18.94 -6.71
C LEU A 41 -24.34 -19.91 -5.58
N SER A 42 -23.44 -20.85 -5.31
CA SER A 42 -23.56 -21.71 -4.13
C SER A 42 -23.48 -20.89 -2.83
N PRO A 43 -24.04 -21.38 -1.71
CA PRO A 43 -23.89 -20.68 -0.42
C PRO A 43 -22.43 -20.42 -0.03
N ARG A 44 -21.51 -21.29 -0.44
CA ARG A 44 -20.07 -21.14 -0.25
C ARG A 44 -19.50 -19.99 -1.08
N ASP A 45 -19.92 -19.87 -2.34
CA ASP A 45 -19.43 -18.82 -3.25
C ASP A 45 -19.97 -17.45 -2.86
N ARG A 46 -21.25 -17.40 -2.40
CA ARG A 46 -21.82 -16.18 -1.84
C ARG A 46 -21.04 -15.68 -0.62
N LYS A 47 -20.76 -16.56 0.32
CA LYS A 47 -19.97 -16.23 1.52
C LYS A 47 -18.55 -15.77 1.17
N GLU A 48 -17.92 -16.39 0.17
CA GLU A 48 -16.60 -15.98 -0.33
C GLU A 48 -16.67 -14.60 -0.98
N PHE A 49 -17.73 -14.28 -1.73
CA PHE A 49 -17.96 -12.97 -2.32
C PHE A 49 -18.16 -11.88 -1.25
N GLU A 50 -18.99 -12.13 -0.26
CA GLU A 50 -19.23 -11.21 0.87
C GLU A 50 -17.92 -10.94 1.63
N ARG A 51 -17.13 -11.98 1.89
CA ARG A 51 -15.82 -11.85 2.49
C ARG A 51 -14.86 -11.01 1.63
N MET A 52 -14.87 -11.21 0.32
CA MET A 52 -14.04 -10.43 -0.60
C MET A 52 -14.37 -8.94 -0.55
N VAL A 53 -15.67 -8.58 -0.55
CA VAL A 53 -16.12 -7.19 -0.46
C VAL A 53 -15.70 -6.59 0.87
N ALA A 54 -15.91 -7.30 1.97
CA ALA A 54 -15.51 -6.84 3.30
C ALA A 54 -13.99 -6.63 3.41
N GLU A 55 -13.18 -7.56 2.90
CA GLU A 55 -11.72 -7.44 2.87
C GLU A 55 -11.25 -6.24 2.01
N LYS A 56 -11.93 -5.98 0.89
CA LYS A 56 -11.60 -4.86 0.01
C LYS A 56 -11.92 -3.53 0.69
N ASN A 57 -13.09 -3.42 1.32
CA ASN A 57 -13.49 -2.23 2.05
C ASN A 57 -12.55 -1.96 3.24
N ALA A 58 -12.21 -2.99 4.01
CA ALA A 58 -11.27 -2.86 5.12
C ALA A 58 -9.85 -2.45 4.65
N ALA A 59 -9.37 -3.03 3.54
CA ALA A 59 -8.08 -2.65 2.97
C ALA A 59 -8.07 -1.21 2.47
N PHE A 60 -9.17 -0.77 1.84
CA PHE A 60 -9.35 0.60 1.38
C PHE A 60 -9.35 1.60 2.55
N ALA A 61 -10.16 1.35 3.57
CA ALA A 61 -10.20 2.18 4.77
C ALA A 61 -8.82 2.26 5.45
N ALA A 62 -8.13 1.13 5.62
CA ALA A 62 -6.79 1.09 6.18
C ALA A 62 -5.78 1.86 5.33
N SER A 63 -5.90 1.83 4.00
CA SER A 63 -5.04 2.60 3.10
C SER A 63 -5.26 4.10 3.27
N TRP A 64 -6.51 4.54 3.30
CA TRP A 64 -6.85 5.96 3.51
C TRP A 64 -6.35 6.47 4.86
N THR A 65 -6.58 5.72 5.93
CA THR A 65 -6.09 6.10 7.27
C THR A 65 -4.57 6.21 7.29
N ALA A 66 -3.87 5.24 6.71
CA ALA A 66 -2.42 5.24 6.66
C ALA A 66 -1.87 6.41 5.81
N MET A 67 -2.52 6.75 4.69
CA MET A 67 -2.16 7.88 3.85
C MET A 67 -2.40 9.22 4.57
N ALA A 68 -3.56 9.38 5.20
CA ALA A 68 -3.91 10.60 5.94
C ALA A 68 -2.91 10.87 7.08
N TRP A 69 -2.58 9.83 7.85
CA TRP A 69 -1.58 9.92 8.91
C TRP A 69 -0.20 10.30 8.35
N GLN A 70 0.24 9.65 7.30
CA GLN A 70 1.53 9.96 6.67
C GLN A 70 1.56 11.38 6.07
N ALA A 71 0.44 11.83 5.50
CA ALA A 71 0.32 13.19 4.98
C ALA A 71 0.42 14.23 6.11
N ALA A 72 -0.21 13.99 7.25
CA ALA A 72 -0.10 14.86 8.41
C ALA A 72 1.34 14.96 8.92
N LEU A 73 2.05 13.84 9.03
CA LEU A 73 3.47 13.84 9.40
C LEU A 73 4.34 14.57 8.37
N ALA A 74 4.05 14.39 7.08
CA ALA A 74 4.77 15.09 6.02
C ALA A 74 4.53 16.59 6.07
N GLN A 75 3.30 17.04 6.34
CA GLN A 75 2.99 18.46 6.55
C GLN A 75 3.79 19.07 7.70
N GLN A 76 3.87 18.39 8.84
CA GLN A 76 4.67 18.86 9.98
C GLN A 76 6.15 19.02 9.60
N THR A 77 6.70 18.03 8.89
CA THR A 77 8.10 18.04 8.44
C THR A 77 8.35 19.19 7.46
N LEU A 78 7.43 19.42 6.52
CA LEU A 78 7.51 20.49 5.54
C LEU A 78 7.39 21.87 6.21
N ALA A 79 6.45 22.02 7.13
CA ALA A 79 6.29 23.27 7.89
C ALA A 79 7.54 23.60 8.70
N ALA A 80 8.12 22.61 9.39
CA ALA A 80 9.36 22.78 10.13
C ALA A 80 10.54 23.17 9.20
N SER A 81 10.63 22.55 8.01
CA SER A 81 11.68 22.89 7.05
C SER A 81 11.50 24.27 6.43
N MET A 82 10.27 24.71 6.18
CA MET A 82 9.96 26.07 5.73
C MET A 82 10.35 27.09 6.77
N MET A 83 10.01 26.86 8.04
CA MET A 83 10.41 27.72 9.16
C MET A 83 11.93 27.80 9.28
N ALA A 84 12.62 26.65 9.22
CA ALA A 84 14.07 26.61 9.25
C ALA A 84 14.70 27.36 8.05
N SER A 85 14.12 27.24 6.86
CA SER A 85 14.55 27.95 5.65
C SER A 85 14.35 29.47 5.79
N PHE A 86 13.23 29.90 6.35
CA PHE A 86 12.95 31.32 6.63
C PHE A 86 13.98 31.91 7.59
N LEU A 87 14.26 31.20 8.68
CA LEU A 87 15.28 31.64 9.65
C LEU A 87 16.70 31.63 9.06
N ALA A 88 17.00 30.66 8.16
CA ALA A 88 18.29 30.62 7.49
C ALA A 88 18.46 31.74 6.45
N ALA A 89 17.38 32.13 5.76
CA ALA A 89 17.38 33.27 4.85
C ALA A 89 17.67 34.57 5.55
N GLY A 90 17.14 34.77 6.77
CA GLY A 90 17.48 35.88 7.62
C GLY A 90 18.96 35.96 8.03
N ARG A 91 19.68 34.80 7.92
CA ARG A 91 21.14 34.69 8.14
C ARG A 91 21.96 34.67 6.84
N GLY A 92 21.36 35.05 5.69
CA GLY A 92 22.04 35.06 4.38
C GLY A 92 22.19 33.71 3.69
N ARG A 93 21.62 32.63 4.23
CA ARG A 93 21.62 31.31 3.63
C ARG A 93 20.34 31.05 2.81
N ARG A 94 20.46 30.91 1.50
CA ARG A 94 19.31 30.56 0.66
C ARG A 94 19.16 29.04 0.55
N PRO A 95 17.95 28.48 0.76
CA PRO A 95 17.69 27.05 0.54
C PRO A 95 17.86 26.70 -0.92
N SER A 96 18.43 25.52 -1.20
CA SER A 96 18.57 25.00 -2.56
C SER A 96 17.20 24.54 -3.09
N PRO A 97 16.75 25.00 -4.29
CA PRO A 97 15.53 24.49 -4.92
C PRO A 97 15.52 22.98 -5.10
N ALA A 98 16.69 22.40 -5.42
CA ALA A 98 16.84 20.95 -5.57
C ALA A 98 16.58 20.18 -4.27
N ALA A 99 17.05 20.70 -3.12
CA ALA A 99 16.79 20.08 -1.83
C ALA A 99 15.31 20.09 -1.47
N SER A 100 14.59 21.17 -1.78
CA SER A 100 13.16 21.28 -1.60
C SER A 100 12.39 20.27 -2.47
N ALA A 101 12.76 20.14 -3.75
CA ALA A 101 12.14 19.18 -4.68
C ALA A 101 12.32 17.73 -4.19
N ILE A 102 13.51 17.37 -3.74
CA ILE A 102 13.79 16.03 -3.19
C ILE A 102 12.94 15.76 -1.93
N GLN A 103 12.76 16.76 -1.08
CA GLN A 103 11.94 16.63 0.12
C GLN A 103 10.47 16.38 -0.22
N TRP A 104 9.91 17.09 -1.19
CA TRP A 104 8.55 16.88 -1.70
C TRP A 104 8.38 15.48 -2.31
N GLN A 105 9.33 15.02 -3.13
CA GLN A 105 9.31 13.69 -3.70
C GLN A 105 9.33 12.59 -2.61
N ARG A 106 10.16 12.76 -1.58
CA ARG A 106 10.21 11.81 -0.45
C ARG A 106 8.91 11.79 0.34
N ALA A 107 8.30 12.95 0.57
CA ALA A 107 7.00 13.05 1.24
C ALA A 107 5.90 12.33 0.44
N ALA A 108 5.80 12.59 -0.86
CA ALA A 108 4.84 11.95 -1.75
C ALA A 108 5.04 10.42 -1.82
N ALA A 109 6.28 9.95 -1.99
CA ALA A 109 6.60 8.53 -2.00
C ALA A 109 6.26 7.86 -0.66
N GLY A 110 6.45 8.57 0.46
CA GLY A 110 6.07 8.10 1.79
C GLY A 110 4.56 7.87 1.92
N VAL A 111 3.76 8.84 1.47
CA VAL A 111 2.28 8.76 1.49
C VAL A 111 1.79 7.60 0.62
N LEU A 112 2.27 7.50 -0.62
CA LEU A 112 1.90 6.43 -1.55
C LEU A 112 2.32 5.05 -1.01
N GLY A 113 3.52 4.93 -0.45
CA GLY A 113 4.01 3.69 0.13
C GLY A 113 3.17 3.21 1.32
N LYS A 114 2.67 4.12 2.15
CA LYS A 114 1.77 3.79 3.26
C LYS A 114 0.39 3.39 2.77
N GLY A 115 -0.16 4.06 1.76
CA GLY A 115 -1.42 3.70 1.14
C GLY A 115 -1.37 2.33 0.47
N LEU A 116 -0.27 2.00 -0.21
CA LEU A 116 -0.10 0.73 -0.91
C LEU A 116 0.09 -0.46 0.05
N ALA A 117 0.65 -0.25 1.23
CA ALA A 117 1.03 -1.32 2.15
C ALA A 117 -0.15 -2.23 2.59
N PRO A 118 -1.34 -1.74 2.97
CA PRO A 118 -2.48 -2.58 3.32
C PRO A 118 -2.99 -3.39 2.12
N VAL A 119 -3.09 -2.77 0.94
CA VAL A 119 -3.53 -3.43 -0.30
C VAL A 119 -2.55 -4.53 -0.70
N HIS A 120 -1.25 -4.23 -0.69
CA HIS A 120 -0.19 -5.19 -0.97
C HIS A 120 -0.28 -6.42 -0.05
N ARG A 121 -0.37 -6.22 1.27
CA ARG A 121 -0.48 -7.34 2.22
C ARG A 121 -1.69 -8.22 1.95
N LYS A 122 -2.85 -7.62 1.67
CA LYS A 122 -4.08 -8.37 1.37
C LYS A 122 -4.01 -9.11 0.04
N ALA A 123 -3.48 -8.47 -1.00
CA ALA A 123 -3.34 -9.09 -2.32
C ALA A 123 -2.40 -10.30 -2.28
N VAL A 124 -1.24 -10.16 -1.68
CA VAL A 124 -0.26 -11.26 -1.54
C VAL A 124 -0.81 -12.40 -0.66
N ALA A 125 -1.46 -12.08 0.45
CA ALA A 125 -2.09 -13.10 1.30
C ALA A 125 -3.18 -13.86 0.55
N ASN A 126 -4.01 -13.17 -0.23
CA ASN A 126 -5.05 -13.79 -1.03
C ASN A 126 -4.48 -14.67 -2.15
N ALA A 127 -3.44 -14.21 -2.86
CA ALA A 127 -2.77 -15.00 -3.88
C ALA A 127 -2.23 -16.31 -3.29
N ARG A 128 -1.54 -16.25 -2.14
CA ARG A 128 -1.00 -17.42 -1.45
C ARG A 128 -2.10 -18.38 -0.97
N ARG A 129 -3.22 -17.85 -0.47
CA ARG A 129 -4.37 -18.66 -0.04
C ARG A 129 -5.00 -19.39 -1.24
N LEU A 130 -5.26 -18.66 -2.32
CA LEU A 130 -5.93 -19.22 -3.50
C LEU A 130 -5.06 -20.24 -4.25
N ALA A 131 -3.74 -20.04 -4.28
CA ALA A 131 -2.81 -21.02 -4.86
C ALA A 131 -2.87 -22.41 -4.18
N LYS A 132 -3.31 -22.47 -2.92
CA LYS A 132 -3.49 -23.71 -2.16
C LYS A 132 -4.90 -24.31 -2.29
N THR A 133 -5.83 -23.60 -2.92
CA THR A 133 -7.23 -24.03 -3.06
C THR A 133 -7.44 -24.69 -4.40
N LYS A 134 -7.81 -25.97 -4.41
CA LYS A 134 -8.13 -26.69 -5.65
C LYS A 134 -9.36 -26.06 -6.31
N LEU A 135 -9.29 -25.87 -7.62
CA LEU A 135 -10.43 -25.56 -8.47
C LEU A 135 -11.28 -26.85 -8.55
N ARG A 136 -12.42 -26.86 -7.88
CA ARG A 136 -13.46 -27.91 -8.03
C ARG A 136 -14.72 -27.26 -8.54
#